data_693f5ab8f590af2942396f94968d8d37
#
_entry.id   693f5ab8f590af2942396f94968d8d37
#
_cell.length_a   1.000
_cell.length_b   1.000
_cell.length_c   1.000
_cell.angle_alpha   90.00
_cell.angle_beta   90.00
_cell.angle_gamma   90.00
#
_symmetry.space_group_name_H-M   'P 1'
#
loop_
_entity.id
_entity.type
_entity.pdbx_description
1 polymer ?
#
loop_
_entity_poly.entity_id
_entity_poly.type
_entity_poly.pdbx_seq_one_letter_code
_entity_poly.pdbx_strand_id
1 'polypeptide(L)'
;MFDNGTGQFTIYNLKRYRDSAFLPASTFKIVNSLIGLQTGKITNDSMVIKWDGVKRANPDWNKDLTMYQAFRVSAVPYYQEVARRIGKDTMQFWLDSLSYGTKKIKTRIDSFWLDNSLKITPDEELGLVKRLYFHQLPFFETYEDMVKRAMLFEDNANYKLSYKTGWGNTEKGNELAWVVGWIEENKHPYFFVLNFESADHNADIRSMRMNILKGILKQLGFFEGKM
;
A
#
# COMPACT_ATOMS: atom_id res chain seq x y z
N MET A 1 -3.01 9.54 -12.02
CA MET A 1 -1.91 8.81 -12.67
C MET A 1 -0.79 9.77 -13.02
N PHE A 2 0.45 9.32 -12.96
CA PHE A 2 1.65 10.06 -13.36
C PHE A 2 2.42 9.25 -14.40
N ASP A 3 2.62 9.84 -15.56
CA ASP A 3 3.48 9.31 -16.65
C ASP A 3 4.91 9.73 -16.39
N ASN A 4 5.80 8.79 -16.13
CA ASN A 4 7.19 9.10 -15.80
C ASN A 4 8.02 9.57 -17.03
N GLY A 5 7.60 9.25 -18.26
CA GLY A 5 8.29 9.65 -19.48
C GLY A 5 8.06 11.11 -19.84
N THR A 6 6.80 11.53 -19.75
CA THR A 6 6.40 12.91 -20.11
C THR A 6 6.36 13.85 -18.90
N GLY A 7 6.38 13.32 -17.68
CA GLY A 7 6.20 14.09 -16.46
C GLY A 7 4.76 14.59 -16.24
N GLN A 8 3.81 14.08 -17.00
CA GLN A 8 2.43 14.55 -16.97
C GLN A 8 1.56 13.81 -15.93
N PHE A 9 0.63 14.57 -15.34
CA PHE A 9 -0.40 14.04 -14.45
C PHE A 9 -1.75 13.98 -15.15
N THR A 10 -2.46 12.86 -14.97
CA THR A 10 -3.91 12.74 -15.26
C THR A 10 -4.62 12.59 -13.93
N ILE A 11 -5.39 13.60 -13.51
CA ILE A 11 -6.01 13.64 -12.19
C ILE A 11 -7.52 13.85 -12.33
N TYR A 12 -8.30 12.99 -11.70
CA TYR A 12 -9.71 13.19 -11.43
C TYR A 12 -9.88 13.63 -9.98
N ASN A 13 -10.59 14.75 -9.73
CA ASN A 13 -10.80 15.33 -8.41
C ASN A 13 -9.48 15.80 -7.73
N LEU A 14 -8.93 16.90 -8.24
CA LEU A 14 -7.67 17.49 -7.77
C LEU A 14 -7.69 17.81 -6.26
N LYS A 15 -8.82 18.31 -5.73
CA LYS A 15 -8.97 18.62 -4.31
C LYS A 15 -8.81 17.37 -3.44
N ARG A 16 -9.43 16.24 -3.84
CA ARG A 16 -9.27 14.97 -3.12
C ARG A 16 -7.82 14.48 -3.21
N TYR A 17 -7.21 14.62 -4.36
CA TYR A 17 -5.84 14.17 -4.60
C TYR A 17 -4.81 14.89 -3.72
N ARG A 18 -4.88 16.23 -3.63
CA ARG A 18 -3.86 17.04 -2.95
C ARG A 18 -4.19 17.41 -1.51
N ASP A 19 -5.46 17.73 -1.25
CA ASP A 19 -5.85 18.46 -0.04
C ASP A 19 -6.62 17.58 0.95
N SER A 20 -6.93 16.34 0.59
CA SER A 20 -7.69 15.42 1.45
C SER A 20 -6.81 14.28 1.93
N ALA A 21 -6.69 14.13 3.25
CA ALA A 21 -5.91 13.08 3.87
C ALA A 21 -6.80 12.02 4.53
N PHE A 22 -6.48 10.76 4.32
CA PHE A 22 -7.25 9.60 4.80
C PHE A 22 -6.35 8.60 5.52
N LEU A 23 -6.94 7.73 6.35
CA LEU A 23 -6.17 6.61 6.91
C LEU A 23 -5.58 5.77 5.76
N PRO A 24 -4.31 5.37 5.87
CA PRO A 24 -3.68 4.57 4.80
C PRO A 24 -4.23 3.15 4.75
N ALA A 25 -4.80 2.66 5.84
CA ALA A 25 -5.23 1.28 5.95
C ALA A 25 -4.11 0.31 5.52
N SER A 26 -4.41 -0.65 4.66
CA SER A 26 -3.40 -1.65 4.26
C SER A 26 -2.35 -1.16 3.26
N THR A 27 -2.40 0.08 2.75
CA THR A 27 -1.27 0.64 1.98
C THR A 27 -0.04 0.86 2.88
N PHE A 28 -0.26 1.14 4.16
CA PHE A 28 0.80 1.27 5.18
C PHE A 28 1.69 0.01 5.28
N LYS A 29 1.23 -1.15 4.82
CA LYS A 29 2.04 -2.37 4.80
C LYS A 29 3.31 -2.24 3.96
N ILE A 30 3.35 -1.35 2.96
CA ILE A 30 4.56 -1.01 2.21
C ILE A 30 5.62 -0.48 3.19
N VAL A 31 5.30 0.57 3.92
CA VAL A 31 6.20 1.22 4.89
C VAL A 31 6.53 0.30 6.07
N ASN A 32 5.52 -0.40 6.61
CA ASN A 32 5.71 -1.33 7.72
C ASN A 32 6.68 -2.47 7.35
N SER A 33 6.61 -3.00 6.11
CA SER A 33 7.56 -4.00 5.61
C SER A 33 8.98 -3.44 5.50
N LEU A 34 9.12 -2.25 4.90
CA LEU A 34 10.42 -1.59 4.74
C LEU A 34 11.09 -1.32 6.10
N ILE A 35 10.34 -0.77 7.05
CA ILE A 35 10.84 -0.52 8.42
C ILE A 35 11.19 -1.84 9.11
N GLY A 36 10.33 -2.85 8.99
CA GLY A 36 10.55 -4.16 9.59
C GLY A 36 11.84 -4.83 9.09
N LEU A 37 12.09 -4.76 7.79
CA LEU A 37 13.32 -5.26 7.14
C LEU A 37 14.53 -4.42 7.56
N GLN A 38 14.46 -3.11 7.47
CA GLN A 38 15.56 -2.19 7.80
C GLN A 38 16.02 -2.29 9.26
N THR A 39 15.09 -2.60 10.16
CA THR A 39 15.36 -2.73 11.60
C THR A 39 15.63 -4.17 12.04
N GLY A 40 15.69 -5.11 11.09
CA GLY A 40 15.92 -6.54 11.36
C GLY A 40 14.79 -7.25 12.13
N LYS A 41 13.59 -6.61 12.22
CA LYS A 41 12.40 -7.24 12.84
C LYS A 41 11.72 -8.24 11.88
N ILE A 42 11.98 -8.08 10.60
CA ILE A 42 11.81 -9.05 9.53
C ILE A 42 13.20 -9.25 8.94
N THR A 43 13.68 -10.48 8.88
CA THR A 43 15.04 -10.79 8.35
C THR A 43 15.07 -10.82 6.82
N ASN A 44 13.98 -11.27 6.21
CA ASN A 44 13.76 -11.32 4.76
C ASN A 44 12.27 -11.58 4.46
N ASP A 45 11.91 -11.59 3.17
CA ASP A 45 10.53 -11.82 2.73
C ASP A 45 9.99 -13.24 2.96
N SER A 46 10.88 -14.20 3.29
CA SER A 46 10.54 -15.59 3.61
C SER A 46 10.44 -15.84 5.12
N MET A 47 10.74 -14.85 5.97
CA MET A 47 10.62 -14.98 7.43
C MET A 47 9.16 -15.22 7.84
N VAL A 48 8.96 -16.34 8.55
CA VAL A 48 7.63 -16.75 9.04
C VAL A 48 7.33 -16.09 10.38
N ILE A 49 6.15 -15.50 10.49
CA ILE A 49 5.51 -15.22 11.79
C ILE A 49 4.40 -16.25 11.99
N LYS A 50 4.47 -16.94 13.12
CA LYS A 50 3.49 -17.97 13.46
C LYS A 50 2.12 -17.35 13.74
N TRP A 51 1.09 -18.06 13.33
CA TRP A 51 -0.28 -17.72 13.67
C TRP A 51 -0.49 -17.73 15.19
N ASP A 52 -1.20 -16.75 15.69
CA ASP A 52 -1.49 -16.58 17.12
C ASP A 52 -2.62 -17.48 17.64
N GLY A 53 -3.16 -18.40 16.82
CA GLY A 53 -4.27 -19.29 17.17
C GLY A 53 -5.65 -18.62 17.13
N VAL A 54 -5.73 -17.31 16.93
CA VAL A 54 -7.02 -16.59 16.91
C VAL A 54 -7.67 -16.71 15.53
N LYS A 55 -8.83 -17.37 15.48
CA LYS A 55 -9.59 -17.53 14.23
C LYS A 55 -10.29 -16.23 13.84
N ARG A 56 -9.96 -15.72 12.66
CA ARG A 56 -10.51 -14.50 12.06
C ARG A 56 -11.41 -14.84 10.87
N ALA A 57 -12.27 -13.90 10.48
CA ALA A 57 -13.21 -14.08 9.36
C ALA A 57 -12.51 -14.35 8.02
N ASN A 58 -11.32 -13.75 7.79
CA ASN A 58 -10.51 -14.07 6.60
C ASN A 58 -9.68 -15.33 6.87
N PRO A 59 -9.97 -16.48 6.21
CA PRO A 59 -9.27 -17.73 6.46
C PRO A 59 -7.78 -17.69 6.08
N ASP A 60 -7.39 -16.84 5.14
CA ASP A 60 -5.99 -16.67 4.73
C ASP A 60 -5.10 -16.08 5.82
N TRP A 61 -5.68 -15.53 6.88
CA TRP A 61 -4.96 -14.97 8.02
C TRP A 61 -4.78 -15.97 9.17
N ASN A 62 -5.44 -17.15 9.09
CA ASN A 62 -5.50 -18.16 10.14
C ASN A 62 -4.45 -19.27 9.93
N LYS A 63 -3.24 -18.88 9.61
CA LYS A 63 -2.09 -19.78 9.37
C LYS A 63 -0.77 -19.03 9.54
N ASP A 64 0.28 -19.78 9.66
CA ASP A 64 1.66 -19.24 9.59
C ASP A 64 1.89 -18.58 8.24
N LEU A 65 2.46 -17.38 8.23
CA LEU A 65 2.69 -16.62 7.01
C LEU A 65 4.13 -16.09 6.95
N THR A 66 4.72 -16.13 5.75
CA THR A 66 5.92 -15.34 5.43
C THR A 66 5.53 -13.87 5.20
N MET A 67 6.52 -12.96 5.21
CA MET A 67 6.26 -11.55 4.85
C MET A 67 5.63 -11.44 3.47
N TYR A 68 6.18 -12.16 2.48
CA TYR A 68 5.64 -12.16 1.12
C TYR A 68 4.16 -12.60 1.11
N GLN A 69 3.83 -13.72 1.74
CA GLN A 69 2.45 -14.23 1.80
C GLN A 69 1.52 -13.24 2.53
N ALA A 70 1.95 -12.72 3.69
CA ALA A 70 1.17 -11.78 4.49
C ALA A 70 0.88 -10.48 3.73
N PHE A 71 1.85 -10.00 2.94
CA PHE A 71 1.65 -8.84 2.07
C PHE A 71 0.59 -9.10 1.01
N ARG A 72 0.68 -10.24 0.33
CA ARG A 72 -0.22 -10.66 -0.75
C ARG A 72 -1.67 -10.83 -0.28
N VAL A 73 -1.90 -11.48 0.85
CA VAL A 73 -3.24 -11.64 1.43
C VAL A 73 -3.64 -10.47 2.33
N SER A 74 -2.78 -9.46 2.43
CA SER A 74 -3.01 -8.27 3.27
C SER A 74 -3.30 -8.58 4.73
N ALA A 75 -2.56 -9.54 5.33
CA ALA A 75 -2.79 -10.04 6.67
C ALA A 75 -2.55 -8.95 7.74
N VAL A 76 -3.64 -8.45 8.33
CA VAL A 76 -3.56 -7.45 9.41
C VAL A 76 -2.80 -7.99 10.62
N PRO A 77 -3.09 -9.21 11.15
CA PRO A 77 -2.43 -9.70 12.36
C PRO A 77 -0.92 -9.87 12.21
N TYR A 78 -0.44 -10.28 11.03
CA TYR A 78 1.01 -10.32 10.75
C TYR A 78 1.65 -8.94 10.93
N TYR A 79 1.07 -7.91 10.32
CA TYR A 79 1.62 -6.55 10.35
C TYR A 79 1.43 -5.84 11.70
N GLN A 80 0.44 -6.25 12.48
CA GLN A 80 0.31 -5.85 13.87
C GLN A 80 1.48 -6.38 14.71
N GLU A 81 1.85 -7.64 14.52
CA GLU A 81 3.00 -8.24 15.18
C GLU A 81 4.31 -7.58 14.75
N VAL A 82 4.50 -7.31 13.46
CA VAL A 82 5.66 -6.58 12.96
C VAL A 82 5.77 -5.20 13.61
N ALA A 83 4.68 -4.45 13.67
CA ALA A 83 4.66 -3.13 14.30
C ALA A 83 4.98 -3.18 15.80
N ARG A 84 4.49 -4.18 16.53
CA ARG A 84 4.86 -4.41 17.93
C ARG A 84 6.35 -4.68 18.11
N ARG A 85 6.95 -5.49 17.22
CA ARG A 85 8.40 -5.77 17.24
C ARG A 85 9.24 -4.54 16.89
N ILE A 86 8.79 -3.70 15.97
CA ILE A 86 9.44 -2.43 15.62
C ILE A 86 9.45 -1.49 16.83
N GLY A 87 8.31 -1.38 17.52
CA GLY A 87 8.12 -0.50 18.65
C GLY A 87 7.82 0.97 18.25
N LYS A 88 7.26 1.72 19.20
CA LYS A 88 6.71 3.06 18.93
C LYS A 88 7.77 4.07 18.49
N ASP A 89 8.88 4.14 19.22
CA ASP A 89 9.91 5.17 18.99
C ASP A 89 10.59 4.97 17.63
N THR A 90 10.93 3.72 17.30
CA THR A 90 11.50 3.35 16.00
C THR A 90 10.52 3.63 14.86
N MET A 91 9.23 3.28 15.04
CA MET A 91 8.20 3.56 14.05
C MET A 91 8.04 5.08 13.84
N GLN A 92 8.02 5.86 14.93
CA GLN A 92 7.92 7.32 14.86
C GLN A 92 9.11 7.93 14.12
N PHE A 93 10.33 7.50 14.44
CA PHE A 93 11.54 7.93 13.73
C PHE A 93 11.42 7.74 12.21
N TRP A 94 10.92 6.59 11.76
CA TRP A 94 10.77 6.31 10.34
C TRP A 94 9.62 7.07 9.69
N LEU A 95 8.50 7.28 10.38
CA LEU A 95 7.42 8.15 9.87
C LEU A 95 7.92 9.59 9.66
N ASP A 96 8.75 10.10 10.57
CA ASP A 96 9.35 11.42 10.47
C ASP A 96 10.37 11.50 9.32
N SER A 97 11.25 10.51 9.22
CA SER A 97 12.28 10.42 8.17
C SER A 97 11.68 10.34 6.76
N LEU A 98 10.59 9.59 6.61
CA LEU A 98 9.86 9.46 5.35
C LEU A 98 8.96 10.65 5.03
N SER A 99 8.71 11.51 6.00
CA SER A 99 7.64 12.52 5.98
C SER A 99 6.28 11.89 5.62
N TYR A 100 5.95 10.74 6.23
CA TYR A 100 4.78 9.95 5.88
C TYR A 100 3.49 10.55 6.47
N GLY A 101 2.71 11.22 5.64
CA GLY A 101 1.43 11.81 6.00
C GLY A 101 1.50 12.68 7.26
N THR A 102 0.54 12.53 8.16
CA THR A 102 0.49 13.29 9.43
C THR A 102 1.51 12.84 10.48
N LYS A 103 2.25 11.75 10.27
CA LYS A 103 3.29 11.19 11.17
C LYS A 103 2.79 10.85 12.59
N LYS A 104 1.48 10.72 12.80
CA LYS A 104 0.91 10.62 14.16
C LYS A 104 0.59 9.19 14.55
N ILE A 105 1.17 8.76 15.67
CA ILE A 105 0.83 7.51 16.38
C ILE A 105 0.09 7.91 17.67
N LYS A 106 -1.21 8.16 17.56
CA LYS A 106 -2.05 8.61 18.70
C LYS A 106 -2.55 7.47 19.58
N THR A 107 -2.66 6.29 19.02
CA THR A 107 -3.26 5.11 19.64
C THR A 107 -2.21 4.00 19.81
N ARG A 108 -2.63 2.75 19.74
CA ARG A 108 -1.74 1.58 19.85
C ARG A 108 -0.83 1.49 18.62
N ILE A 109 0.41 1.07 18.85
CA ILE A 109 1.42 0.86 17.81
C ILE A 109 0.97 -0.13 16.73
N ASP A 110 0.07 -1.03 17.05
CA ASP A 110 -0.42 -2.08 16.17
C ASP A 110 -1.76 -1.76 15.49
N SER A 111 -2.26 -0.50 15.59
CA SER A 111 -3.55 -0.10 14.97
C SER A 111 -3.59 1.32 14.39
N PHE A 112 -2.62 2.18 14.66
CA PHE A 112 -2.67 3.61 14.33
C PHE A 112 -2.87 3.92 12.83
N TRP A 113 -2.59 2.99 11.94
CA TRP A 113 -2.84 3.10 10.49
C TRP A 113 -4.23 2.61 10.07
N LEU A 114 -5.02 2.10 11.03
CA LEU A 114 -6.37 1.53 10.82
C LEU A 114 -7.48 2.35 11.51
N ASP A 115 -7.13 3.29 12.39
CA ASP A 115 -8.06 3.98 13.30
C ASP A 115 -8.13 5.51 13.07
N ASN A 116 -7.73 5.98 11.91
CA ASN A 116 -7.68 7.40 11.54
C ASN A 116 -6.67 8.26 12.34
N SER A 117 -5.80 7.70 13.18
CA SER A 117 -4.72 8.42 13.85
C SER A 117 -3.68 8.95 12.86
N LEU A 118 -3.27 8.08 11.95
CA LEU A 118 -2.37 8.40 10.83
C LEU A 118 -3.20 8.68 9.59
N LYS A 119 -2.90 9.78 8.90
CA LYS A 119 -3.56 10.13 7.63
C LYS A 119 -2.51 10.51 6.59
N ILE A 120 -2.81 10.21 5.34
CA ILE A 120 -1.96 10.50 4.19
C ILE A 120 -2.82 10.93 3.00
N THR A 121 -2.31 11.83 2.17
CA THR A 121 -2.99 12.22 0.94
C THR A 121 -2.70 11.25 -0.20
N PRO A 122 -3.58 11.17 -1.22
CA PRO A 122 -3.26 10.41 -2.44
C PRO A 122 -1.98 10.86 -3.14
N ASP A 123 -1.65 12.16 -3.11
CA ASP A 123 -0.41 12.69 -3.68
C ASP A 123 0.84 12.14 -2.96
N GLU A 124 0.81 12.12 -1.62
CA GLU A 124 1.91 11.55 -0.82
C GLU A 124 2.07 10.04 -1.06
N GLU A 125 0.97 9.28 -1.18
CA GLU A 125 1.01 7.84 -1.51
C GLU A 125 1.58 7.60 -2.91
N LEU A 126 1.21 8.41 -3.91
CA LEU A 126 1.80 8.35 -5.25
C LEU A 126 3.31 8.63 -5.21
N GLY A 127 3.71 9.65 -4.48
CA GLY A 127 5.12 10.01 -4.27
C GLY A 127 5.91 8.89 -3.58
N LEU A 128 5.30 8.21 -2.60
CA LEU A 128 5.91 7.07 -1.91
C LEU A 128 6.21 5.92 -2.89
N VAL A 129 5.20 5.47 -3.66
CA VAL A 129 5.40 4.34 -4.58
C VAL A 129 6.34 4.68 -5.74
N LYS A 130 6.37 5.93 -6.18
CA LYS A 130 7.36 6.41 -7.15
C LYS A 130 8.78 6.34 -6.58
N ARG A 131 9.00 6.85 -5.37
CA ARG A 131 10.32 6.78 -4.70
C ARG A 131 10.75 5.32 -4.46
N LEU A 132 9.82 4.44 -4.07
CA LEU A 132 10.09 3.01 -3.92
C LEU A 132 10.55 2.37 -5.24
N TYR A 133 9.89 2.68 -6.35
CA TYR A 133 10.24 2.14 -7.66
C TYR A 133 11.69 2.50 -8.05
N PHE A 134 12.11 3.73 -7.81
CA PHE A 134 13.40 4.27 -8.19
C PHE A 134 14.49 4.17 -7.09
N HIS A 135 14.28 3.41 -6.03
CA HIS A 135 15.23 3.27 -4.92
C HIS A 135 15.63 4.62 -4.30
N GLN A 136 14.64 5.50 -4.11
CA GLN A 136 14.82 6.86 -3.57
C GLN A 136 14.31 7.00 -2.12
N LEU A 137 13.96 5.89 -1.48
CA LEU A 137 13.63 5.85 -0.06
C LEU A 137 14.91 5.60 0.76
N PRO A 138 14.94 5.99 2.04
CA PRO A 138 16.13 5.84 2.89
C PRO A 138 16.26 4.41 3.46
N PHE A 139 16.09 3.41 2.60
CA PHE A 139 16.21 1.97 2.94
C PHE A 139 17.26 1.32 2.05
N PHE A 140 17.75 0.15 2.44
CA PHE A 140 18.60 -0.63 1.55
C PHE A 140 17.81 -1.11 0.33
N GLU A 141 18.38 -0.98 -0.86
CA GLU A 141 17.74 -1.37 -2.14
C GLU A 141 17.22 -2.82 -2.13
N THR A 142 17.98 -3.73 -1.50
CA THR A 142 17.54 -5.13 -1.33
C THR A 142 16.19 -5.25 -0.61
N TYR A 143 15.93 -4.40 0.38
CA TYR A 143 14.65 -4.40 1.10
C TYR A 143 13.52 -3.79 0.27
N GLU A 144 13.83 -2.74 -0.47
CA GLU A 144 12.88 -2.16 -1.43
C GLU A 144 12.50 -3.19 -2.50
N ASP A 145 13.47 -3.96 -3.01
CA ASP A 145 13.22 -5.02 -4.00
C ASP A 145 12.37 -6.17 -3.43
N MET A 146 12.54 -6.54 -2.16
CA MET A 146 11.66 -7.50 -1.51
C MET A 146 10.21 -7.02 -1.47
N VAL A 147 10.00 -5.74 -1.15
CA VAL A 147 8.65 -5.15 -1.13
C VAL A 147 8.09 -5.00 -2.55
N LYS A 148 8.89 -4.56 -3.52
CA LYS A 148 8.51 -4.48 -4.95
C LYS A 148 8.08 -5.84 -5.49
N ARG A 149 8.81 -6.93 -5.16
CA ARG A 149 8.40 -8.31 -5.51
C ARG A 149 7.04 -8.68 -4.92
N ALA A 150 6.79 -8.33 -3.66
CA ALA A 150 5.51 -8.61 -3.02
C ALA A 150 4.35 -7.78 -3.63
N MET A 151 4.65 -6.60 -4.20
CA MET A 151 3.70 -5.75 -4.90
C MET A 151 3.37 -6.23 -6.32
N LEU A 152 4.23 -7.01 -6.98
CA LEU A 152 4.02 -7.50 -8.34
C LEU A 152 2.91 -8.57 -8.37
N PHE A 153 1.74 -8.21 -8.85
CA PHE A 153 0.56 -9.08 -8.92
C PHE A 153 0.36 -9.71 -10.30
N GLU A 154 0.67 -8.98 -11.36
CA GLU A 154 0.53 -9.47 -12.74
C GLU A 154 1.83 -9.21 -13.49
N ASP A 155 2.35 -10.23 -14.15
CA ASP A 155 3.57 -10.18 -14.98
C ASP A 155 3.33 -11.04 -16.23
N ASN A 156 3.26 -10.39 -17.38
CA ASN A 156 3.02 -11.04 -18.65
C ASN A 156 3.76 -10.33 -19.80
N ALA A 157 3.59 -10.77 -21.04
CA ALA A 157 4.33 -10.23 -22.18
C ALA A 157 4.02 -8.75 -22.47
N ASN A 158 2.84 -8.26 -22.10
CA ASN A 158 2.39 -6.92 -22.43
C ASN A 158 2.67 -5.92 -21.31
N TYR A 159 2.54 -6.33 -20.05
CA TYR A 159 2.67 -5.43 -18.91
C TYR A 159 3.06 -6.14 -17.61
N LYS A 160 3.54 -5.33 -16.67
CA LYS A 160 3.68 -5.70 -15.25
C LYS A 160 2.83 -4.77 -14.41
N LEU A 161 1.98 -5.33 -13.54
CA LEU A 161 1.12 -4.55 -12.66
C LEU A 161 1.48 -4.83 -11.20
N SER A 162 2.01 -3.81 -10.55
CA SER A 162 2.43 -3.83 -9.15
C SER A 162 1.56 -2.91 -8.33
N TYR A 163 0.99 -3.40 -7.23
CA TYR A 163 0.14 -2.56 -6.38
C TYR A 163 0.02 -3.03 -4.94
N LYS A 164 -0.49 -2.16 -4.09
CA LYS A 164 -1.04 -2.49 -2.79
C LYS A 164 -2.43 -1.91 -2.64
N THR A 165 -3.35 -2.72 -2.12
CA THR A 165 -4.72 -2.31 -1.81
C THR A 165 -4.85 -1.90 -0.35
N GLY A 166 -5.76 -0.95 -0.08
CA GLY A 166 -6.22 -0.58 1.25
C GLY A 166 -7.74 -0.62 1.35
N TRP A 167 -8.25 -0.88 2.54
CA TRP A 167 -9.66 -0.81 2.89
C TRP A 167 -9.81 -0.50 4.38
N GLY A 168 -10.67 0.43 4.70
CA GLY A 168 -10.99 0.85 6.07
C GLY A 168 -12.20 1.77 6.08
N ASN A 169 -12.48 2.37 7.22
CA ASN A 169 -13.59 3.31 7.37
C ASN A 169 -13.07 4.72 7.68
N THR A 170 -13.64 5.72 7.04
CA THR A 170 -13.36 7.13 7.35
C THR A 170 -13.93 7.50 8.73
N GLU A 171 -13.55 8.68 9.25
CA GLU A 171 -14.14 9.22 10.49
C GLU A 171 -15.67 9.41 10.42
N LYS A 172 -16.19 9.53 9.19
CA LYS A 172 -17.65 9.62 8.94
C LYS A 172 -18.34 8.26 8.84
N GLY A 173 -17.58 7.19 8.97
CA GLY A 173 -18.07 5.82 8.85
C GLY A 173 -18.13 5.30 7.41
N ASN A 174 -17.87 6.11 6.38
CA ASN A 174 -17.89 5.63 4.99
C ASN A 174 -16.79 4.57 4.75
N GLU A 175 -17.09 3.61 3.90
CA GLU A 175 -16.10 2.67 3.38
C GLU A 175 -15.05 3.42 2.56
N LEU A 176 -13.77 3.20 2.85
CA LEU A 176 -12.64 3.83 2.15
C LEU A 176 -11.84 2.79 1.39
N ALA A 177 -11.60 3.06 0.13
CA ALA A 177 -10.80 2.20 -0.74
C ALA A 177 -9.51 2.88 -1.20
N TRP A 178 -8.43 2.07 -1.31
CA TRP A 178 -7.16 2.44 -1.91
C TRP A 178 -6.68 1.36 -2.89
N VAL A 179 -6.06 1.81 -3.97
CA VAL A 179 -5.09 1.03 -4.74
C VAL A 179 -3.95 1.97 -5.12
N VAL A 180 -2.72 1.64 -4.73
CA VAL A 180 -1.53 2.44 -5.02
C VAL A 180 -0.48 1.56 -5.66
N GLY A 181 0.24 2.07 -6.67
CA GLY A 181 1.24 1.28 -7.36
C GLY A 181 1.63 1.84 -8.72
N TRP A 182 2.04 0.93 -9.59
CA TRP A 182 2.44 1.27 -10.97
C TRP A 182 2.08 0.15 -11.94
N ILE A 183 1.89 0.53 -13.20
CA ILE A 183 1.88 -0.37 -14.35
C ILE A 183 3.10 -0.06 -15.20
N GLU A 184 3.78 -1.09 -15.69
CA GLU A 184 4.93 -0.99 -16.55
C GLU A 184 4.60 -1.63 -17.90
N GLU A 185 4.68 -0.88 -18.97
CA GLU A 185 4.60 -1.34 -20.36
C GLU A 185 5.85 -0.88 -21.11
N ASN A 186 6.41 -1.72 -21.97
CA ASN A 186 7.63 -1.42 -22.72
C ASN A 186 8.78 -0.88 -21.86
N LYS A 187 8.91 -1.37 -20.61
CA LYS A 187 9.88 -0.91 -19.59
C LYS A 187 9.66 0.55 -19.14
N HIS A 188 8.48 1.09 -19.39
CA HIS A 188 8.12 2.44 -18.99
C HIS A 188 7.11 2.39 -17.83
N PRO A 189 7.41 2.99 -16.66
CA PRO A 189 6.50 2.96 -15.51
C PRO A 189 5.51 4.13 -15.54
N TYR A 190 4.26 3.80 -15.23
CA TYR A 190 3.17 4.74 -14.98
C TYR A 190 2.65 4.54 -13.57
N PHE A 191 2.75 5.55 -12.72
CA PHE A 191 2.35 5.47 -11.32
C PHE A 191 0.90 5.87 -11.14
N PHE A 192 0.18 5.16 -10.29
CA PHE A 192 -1.22 5.47 -10.03
C PHE A 192 -1.58 5.42 -8.55
N VAL A 193 -2.59 6.20 -8.21
CA VAL A 193 -3.31 6.11 -6.95
C VAL A 193 -4.81 6.18 -7.24
N LEU A 194 -5.55 5.20 -6.77
CA LEU A 194 -7.00 5.20 -6.71
C LEU A 194 -7.43 5.31 -5.25
N ASN A 195 -8.25 6.32 -4.95
CA ASN A 195 -8.84 6.50 -3.63
C ASN A 195 -10.29 6.96 -3.77
N PHE A 196 -11.22 6.24 -3.16
CA PHE A 196 -12.63 6.62 -3.15
C PHE A 196 -13.32 6.20 -1.85
N GLU A 197 -14.48 6.77 -1.61
CA GLU A 197 -15.37 6.43 -0.50
C GLU A 197 -16.72 5.94 -1.01
N SER A 198 -17.36 5.06 -0.24
CA SER A 198 -18.75 4.65 -0.41
C SER A 198 -19.51 4.81 0.89
N ALA A 199 -20.68 5.41 0.85
CA ALA A 199 -21.61 5.40 1.97
C ALA A 199 -22.42 4.09 2.08
N ASP A 200 -22.40 3.27 1.02
CA ASP A 200 -23.03 1.96 1.02
C ASP A 200 -22.10 0.92 1.66
N HIS A 201 -22.45 0.50 2.87
CA HIS A 201 -21.71 -0.53 3.63
C HIS A 201 -21.87 -1.95 3.06
N ASN A 202 -22.80 -2.17 2.14
CA ASN A 202 -22.96 -3.45 1.45
C ASN A 202 -22.16 -3.51 0.14
N ALA A 203 -21.50 -2.42 -0.25
CA ALA A 203 -20.68 -2.38 -1.44
C ALA A 203 -19.49 -3.37 -1.35
N ASP A 204 -19.30 -4.19 -2.35
CA ASP A 204 -18.11 -5.04 -2.47
C ASP A 204 -16.87 -4.19 -2.84
N ILE A 205 -16.34 -3.49 -1.84
CA ILE A 205 -15.16 -2.63 -1.96
C ILE A 205 -13.95 -3.38 -2.52
N ARG A 206 -13.83 -4.68 -2.21
CA ARG A 206 -12.70 -5.49 -2.69
C ARG A 206 -12.70 -5.61 -4.21
N SER A 207 -13.83 -6.00 -4.78
CA SER A 207 -13.97 -6.13 -6.23
C SER A 207 -14.04 -4.77 -6.91
N MET A 208 -14.80 -3.81 -6.34
CA MET A 208 -14.98 -2.48 -6.93
C MET A 208 -13.66 -1.76 -7.18
N ARG A 209 -12.76 -1.69 -6.21
CA ARG A 209 -11.50 -0.95 -6.36
C ARG A 209 -10.63 -1.50 -7.50
N MET A 210 -10.61 -2.83 -7.71
CA MET A 210 -9.84 -3.43 -8.79
C MET A 210 -10.53 -3.29 -10.14
N ASN A 211 -11.86 -3.43 -10.18
CA ASN A 211 -12.64 -3.23 -11.41
C ASN A 211 -12.55 -1.78 -11.90
N ILE A 212 -12.65 -0.80 -10.98
CA ILE A 212 -12.48 0.63 -11.32
C ILE A 212 -11.06 0.90 -11.81
N LEU A 213 -10.04 0.44 -11.10
CA LEU A 213 -8.65 0.63 -11.54
C LEU A 213 -8.42 0.05 -12.93
N LYS A 214 -8.76 -1.22 -13.14
CA LYS A 214 -8.55 -1.89 -14.43
C LYS A 214 -9.39 -1.27 -15.56
N GLY A 215 -10.60 -0.83 -15.25
CA GLY A 215 -11.45 -0.09 -16.19
C GLY A 215 -10.81 1.21 -16.66
N ILE A 216 -10.28 2.01 -15.71
CA ILE A 216 -9.57 3.25 -16.02
C ILE A 216 -8.30 2.99 -16.82
N LEU A 217 -7.46 2.03 -16.38
CA LEU A 217 -6.24 1.69 -17.10
C LEU A 217 -6.54 1.26 -18.53
N LYS A 218 -7.58 0.43 -18.75
CA LYS A 218 -8.01 0.02 -20.08
C LYS A 218 -8.46 1.21 -20.95
N GLN A 219 -9.25 2.14 -20.38
CA GLN A 219 -9.67 3.36 -21.09
C GLN A 219 -8.50 4.26 -21.48
N LEU A 220 -7.41 4.22 -20.71
CA LEU A 220 -6.18 4.98 -20.99
C LEU A 220 -5.25 4.25 -21.96
N GLY A 221 -5.64 3.06 -22.47
CA GLY A 221 -4.89 2.33 -23.49
C GLY A 221 -3.94 1.26 -22.98
N PHE A 222 -3.90 1.01 -21.64
CA PHE A 222 -3.05 -0.03 -21.05
C PHE A 222 -3.56 -1.45 -21.32
N PHE A 223 -2.70 -2.44 -21.03
CA PHE A 223 -2.84 -3.89 -21.14
C PHE A 223 -2.56 -4.49 -22.51
N GLU A 224 -2.29 -3.65 -23.51
CA GLU A 224 -2.02 -4.12 -24.87
C GLU A 224 -0.52 -4.10 -25.22
N GLY A 225 0.34 -3.63 -24.34
CA GLY A 225 1.78 -3.52 -24.58
C GLY A 225 2.15 -2.43 -25.60
N LYS A 226 1.32 -1.40 -25.71
CA LYS A 226 1.48 -0.32 -26.71
C LYS A 226 1.90 1.02 -26.09
N MET A 227 1.88 1.12 -24.75
CA MET A 227 2.21 2.35 -24.02
C MET A 227 3.70 2.45 -23.69
#